data_6bfd618be1b38d9462d0cf2041205dc7
#
_entry.id   6bfd618be1b38d9462d0cf2041205dc7
#
_cell.length_a   1.000
_cell.length_b   1.000
_cell.length_c   1.000
_cell.angle_alpha   90.00
_cell.angle_beta   90.00
_cell.angle_gamma   90.00
#
_symmetry.space_group_name_H-M   'P 1'
#
loop_
_entity.id
_entity.type
_entity.pdbx_description
1 polymer ?
#
loop_
_entity_poly.entity_id
_entity_poly.type
_entity_poly.pdbx_seq_one_letter_code
_entity_poly.pdbx_strand_id
1 'polypeptide(L)'
;MAINLSTPVFGQFKSNYPDIPRVDVHSHVAGDLNGIANYLEIGAVLREKNDIDLALWINLGNKNEPLVNIEEVEKAGQGRMLCGIADFKAHDGLSYSPESLEEFQKKGFVGYKIWSGPWSRTLEKKEDGYPYIDNPAHEATFSEMERIGFIGASVHVADPNGPFGERTAWLADPIEYWTQINAWRNVLEKHPELVVVTAHGNWLLCQDAQIDYLRNMLATFPNLNIDLAATFQYYHLVNRENLRSFMIEWADRIVFGTDIGKVENKEEISLRADQYTKAFQILETDKIVNGGFFGGPKVQGLELPQEVLEKIYYKNAMRLYPHVKERLVKLGYNVGS
;
A
#
# COMPACT_ATOMS: atom_id res chain seq x y z
N MET A 1 0.01 19.86 18.21
CA MET A 1 -0.35 18.79 19.15
C MET A 1 0.91 18.01 19.48
N ALA A 2 1.30 17.91 20.74
CA ALA A 2 2.45 17.09 21.13
C ALA A 2 2.06 15.62 20.94
N ILE A 3 2.76 14.92 20.06
CA ILE A 3 2.63 13.48 19.89
C ILE A 3 3.11 12.87 21.21
N ASN A 4 2.17 12.28 21.96
CA ASN A 4 2.51 11.54 23.17
C ASN A 4 3.23 10.26 22.70
N LEU A 5 4.56 10.29 22.65
CA LEU A 5 5.40 9.14 22.35
C LEU A 5 5.23 8.14 23.51
N SER A 6 4.25 7.26 23.40
CA SER A 6 4.18 6.07 24.24
C SER A 6 5.51 5.31 24.08
N THR A 7 6.02 4.78 25.18
CA THR A 7 7.26 3.99 25.21
C THR A 7 7.24 2.97 24.06
N PRO A 8 8.27 2.94 23.21
CA PRO A 8 8.30 2.03 22.08
C PRO A 8 8.06 0.59 22.51
N VAL A 9 7.19 -0.13 21.82
CA VAL A 9 6.88 -1.56 22.10
C VAL A 9 8.02 -2.48 21.60
N PHE A 10 9.17 -1.93 21.28
CA PHE A 10 10.34 -2.64 20.82
C PHE A 10 10.74 -3.76 21.78
N GLY A 11 10.75 -4.98 21.29
CA GLY A 11 11.20 -6.15 22.01
C GLY A 11 10.13 -6.86 22.86
N GLN A 12 8.88 -6.38 22.89
CA GLN A 12 7.78 -7.08 23.55
C GLN A 12 7.05 -8.06 22.63
N PHE A 13 7.03 -7.82 21.32
CA PHE A 13 6.45 -8.70 20.32
C PHE A 13 7.56 -9.43 19.55
N LYS A 14 7.44 -10.74 19.47
CA LYS A 14 8.21 -11.62 18.60
C LYS A 14 7.25 -12.29 17.64
N SER A 15 7.59 -12.28 16.34
CA SER A 15 6.77 -12.98 15.36
C SER A 15 6.78 -14.48 15.59
N ASN A 16 5.63 -15.12 15.46
CA ASN A 16 5.53 -16.57 15.44
C ASN A 16 5.99 -17.19 14.11
N TYR A 17 6.30 -16.35 13.12
CA TYR A 17 6.60 -16.73 11.75
C TYR A 17 7.92 -16.09 11.27
N PRO A 18 9.07 -16.37 11.91
CA PRO A 18 10.35 -15.73 11.60
C PRO A 18 10.84 -16.01 10.18
N ASP A 19 10.46 -17.15 9.62
CA ASP A 19 10.94 -17.61 8.30
C ASP A 19 10.04 -17.17 7.13
N ILE A 20 8.90 -16.52 7.41
CA ILE A 20 8.03 -16.01 6.35
C ILE A 20 8.57 -14.66 5.86
N PRO A 21 9.01 -14.54 4.60
CA PRO A 21 9.43 -13.25 4.06
C PRO A 21 8.24 -12.30 3.94
N ARG A 22 8.46 -11.03 4.24
CA ARG A 22 7.43 -10.00 4.11
C ARG A 22 7.84 -9.00 3.03
N VAL A 23 6.89 -8.67 2.18
CA VAL A 23 7.04 -7.69 1.10
C VAL A 23 6.10 -6.53 1.39
N ASP A 24 6.66 -5.34 1.59
CA ASP A 24 5.89 -4.10 1.66
C ASP A 24 5.71 -3.54 0.26
N VAL A 25 4.50 -3.66 -0.29
CA VAL A 25 4.22 -3.21 -1.66
C VAL A 25 3.88 -1.73 -1.77
N HIS A 26 3.75 -1.04 -0.64
CA HIS A 26 3.33 0.36 -0.61
C HIS A 26 4.20 1.16 0.37
N SER A 27 5.35 1.57 -0.11
CA SER A 27 6.27 2.44 0.63
C SER A 27 6.70 3.63 -0.23
N HIS A 28 7.07 4.72 0.41
CA HIS A 28 7.52 5.96 -0.21
C HIS A 28 8.96 6.27 0.22
N VAL A 29 9.85 5.32 -0.05
CA VAL A 29 11.28 5.49 0.17
C VAL A 29 11.77 6.59 -0.76
N ALA A 30 12.40 7.62 -0.24
CA ALA A 30 13.00 8.64 -1.09
C ALA A 30 14.02 8.03 -2.06
N GLY A 31 14.19 8.65 -3.21
CA GLY A 31 15.21 8.24 -4.18
C GLY A 31 16.64 8.54 -3.75
N ASP A 32 16.83 9.11 -2.55
CA ASP A 32 18.17 9.38 -2.02
C ASP A 32 18.79 8.16 -1.32
N LEU A 33 20.10 8.05 -1.40
CA LEU A 33 20.84 6.90 -0.86
C LEU A 33 20.73 6.78 0.67
N ASN A 34 20.54 7.88 1.39
CA ASN A 34 20.37 7.87 2.84
C ASN A 34 19.00 7.31 3.23
N GLY A 35 17.94 7.71 2.53
CA GLY A 35 16.60 7.16 2.72
C GLY A 35 16.57 5.65 2.52
N ILE A 36 17.26 5.15 1.50
CA ILE A 36 17.39 3.71 1.22
C ILE A 36 18.15 3.00 2.35
N ALA A 37 19.27 3.54 2.81
CA ALA A 37 20.03 2.98 3.92
C ALA A 37 19.21 2.89 5.20
N ASN A 38 18.41 3.91 5.51
CA ASN A 38 17.54 3.94 6.67
C ASN A 38 16.45 2.85 6.61
N TYR A 39 15.89 2.56 5.44
CA TYR A 39 14.96 1.44 5.28
C TYR A 39 15.63 0.07 5.49
N LEU A 40 16.86 -0.12 5.02
CA LEU A 40 17.62 -1.33 5.32
C LEU A 40 17.87 -1.49 6.81
N GLU A 41 18.15 -0.38 7.53
CA GLU A 41 18.32 -0.39 8.98
C GLU A 41 17.00 -0.74 9.71
N ILE A 42 15.85 -0.26 9.24
CA ILE A 42 14.52 -0.70 9.75
C ILE A 42 14.41 -2.21 9.66
N GLY A 43 14.72 -2.80 8.51
CA GLY A 43 14.68 -4.26 8.32
C GLY A 43 15.62 -5.00 9.27
N ALA A 44 16.82 -4.47 9.51
CA ALA A 44 17.78 -5.05 10.45
C ALA A 44 17.27 -5.01 11.90
N VAL A 45 16.71 -3.87 12.32
CA VAL A 45 16.10 -3.69 13.66
C VAL A 45 14.94 -4.66 13.88
N LEU A 46 14.06 -4.81 12.90
CA LEU A 46 12.92 -5.73 12.98
C LEU A 46 13.37 -7.18 13.11
N ARG A 47 14.40 -7.59 12.38
CA ARG A 47 14.96 -8.94 12.45
C ARG A 47 15.60 -9.20 13.81
N GLU A 48 16.41 -8.28 14.32
CA GLU A 48 17.10 -8.42 15.60
C GLU A 48 16.13 -8.44 16.79
N LYS A 49 15.17 -7.52 16.80
CA LYS A 49 14.33 -7.29 17.98
C LYS A 49 13.02 -8.06 17.99
N ASN A 50 12.47 -8.33 16.81
CA ASN A 50 11.11 -8.83 16.66
C ASN A 50 11.01 -10.19 15.95
N ASP A 51 12.12 -10.74 15.47
CA ASP A 51 12.13 -11.95 14.63
C ASP A 51 11.23 -11.77 13.38
N ILE A 52 11.27 -10.57 12.79
CA ILE A 52 10.50 -10.21 11.61
C ILE A 52 11.45 -10.06 10.42
N ASP A 53 11.24 -10.82 9.36
CA ASP A 53 12.00 -10.70 8.13
C ASP A 53 11.25 -9.87 7.08
N LEU A 54 11.51 -8.56 7.07
CA LEU A 54 11.04 -7.65 6.03
C LEU A 54 12.01 -7.73 4.85
N ALA A 55 11.65 -8.54 3.86
CA ALA A 55 12.54 -8.99 2.81
C ALA A 55 12.70 -7.97 1.67
N LEU A 56 11.61 -7.28 1.31
CA LEU A 56 11.54 -6.45 0.10
C LEU A 56 10.59 -5.28 0.29
N TRP A 57 10.92 -4.15 -0.32
CA TRP A 57 10.04 -2.98 -0.44
C TRP A 57 9.78 -2.64 -1.91
N ILE A 58 8.58 -2.17 -2.22
CA ILE A 58 8.26 -1.50 -3.47
C ILE A 58 8.17 0.00 -3.17
N ASN A 59 9.14 0.75 -3.70
CA ASN A 59 9.18 2.20 -3.61
C ASN A 59 8.30 2.81 -4.69
N LEU A 60 7.24 3.48 -4.28
CA LEU A 60 6.27 4.13 -5.17
C LEU A 60 6.58 5.61 -5.41
N GLY A 61 7.80 6.03 -5.12
CA GLY A 61 8.22 7.42 -5.25
C GLY A 61 7.62 8.34 -4.19
N ASN A 62 7.90 9.63 -4.33
CA ASN A 62 7.37 10.68 -3.46
C ASN A 62 6.82 11.83 -4.27
N LYS A 63 5.88 12.57 -3.67
CA LYS A 63 5.32 13.78 -4.26
C LYS A 63 6.43 14.80 -4.53
N ASN A 64 6.44 15.35 -5.75
CA ASN A 64 7.41 16.35 -6.21
C ASN A 64 8.88 15.89 -6.32
N GLU A 65 9.15 14.60 -6.19
CA GLU A 65 10.49 14.06 -6.45
C GLU A 65 10.65 13.64 -7.92
N PRO A 66 11.84 13.76 -8.48
CA PRO A 66 12.12 13.24 -9.81
C PRO A 66 12.05 11.71 -9.84
N LEU A 67 11.88 11.16 -11.01
CA LEU A 67 11.92 9.72 -11.23
C LEU A 67 13.26 9.15 -10.73
N VAL A 68 13.19 8.10 -9.93
CA VAL A 68 14.39 7.46 -9.36
C VAL A 68 15.25 6.79 -10.43
N ASN A 69 16.56 6.75 -10.20
CA ASN A 69 17.47 5.89 -10.96
C ASN A 69 17.41 4.46 -10.38
N ILE A 70 16.80 3.54 -11.12
CA ILE A 70 16.63 2.15 -10.68
C ILE A 70 17.95 1.46 -10.35
N GLU A 71 19.00 1.66 -11.14
CA GLU A 71 20.30 0.99 -10.93
C GLU A 71 20.94 1.46 -9.61
N GLU A 72 20.83 2.75 -9.29
CA GLU A 72 21.33 3.30 -8.03
C GLU A 72 20.52 2.78 -6.83
N VAL A 73 19.19 2.76 -6.96
CA VAL A 73 18.29 2.22 -5.93
C VAL A 73 18.54 0.73 -5.70
N GLU A 74 18.69 -0.05 -6.76
CA GLU A 74 18.97 -1.47 -6.65
C GLU A 74 20.29 -1.74 -5.93
N LYS A 75 21.34 -1.00 -6.29
CA LYS A 75 22.65 -1.11 -5.66
C LYS A 75 22.61 -0.69 -4.18
N ALA A 76 22.09 0.49 -3.90
CA ALA A 76 22.00 1.01 -2.53
C ALA A 76 21.07 0.16 -1.66
N GLY A 77 19.97 -0.33 -2.20
CA GLY A 77 19.00 -1.20 -1.54
C GLY A 77 19.44 -2.67 -1.41
N GLN A 78 20.66 -3.01 -1.86
CA GLN A 78 21.20 -4.38 -1.80
C GLN A 78 20.24 -5.43 -2.39
N GLY A 79 19.54 -5.06 -3.46
CA GLY A 79 18.55 -5.90 -4.08
C GLY A 79 17.20 -6.00 -3.34
N ARG A 80 16.99 -5.26 -2.26
CA ARG A 80 15.76 -5.32 -1.44
C ARG A 80 14.72 -4.25 -1.82
N MET A 81 14.94 -3.49 -2.88
CA MET A 81 14.00 -2.48 -3.36
C MET A 81 13.66 -2.67 -4.83
N LEU A 82 12.38 -2.60 -5.14
CA LEU A 82 11.83 -2.43 -6.47
C LEU A 82 11.16 -1.05 -6.54
N CYS A 83 10.98 -0.53 -7.76
CA CYS A 83 10.41 0.81 -7.94
C CYS A 83 9.20 0.80 -8.86
N GLY A 84 8.19 1.61 -8.54
CA GLY A 84 7.13 2.02 -9.45
C GLY A 84 7.37 3.43 -9.97
N ILE A 85 6.75 3.79 -11.09
CA ILE A 85 6.56 5.19 -11.45
C ILE A 85 5.39 5.76 -10.67
N ALA A 86 5.37 7.08 -10.41
CA ALA A 86 4.35 7.69 -9.56
C ALA A 86 3.79 8.98 -10.16
N ASP A 87 2.49 9.16 -10.00
CA ASP A 87 1.78 10.37 -10.34
C ASP A 87 0.88 10.81 -9.19
N PHE A 88 1.11 12.00 -8.68
CA PHE A 88 0.33 12.61 -7.61
C PHE A 88 -0.56 13.77 -8.11
N LYS A 89 -0.76 13.86 -9.43
CA LYS A 89 -1.51 14.93 -10.11
C LYS A 89 -2.49 14.39 -11.16
N ALA A 90 -3.07 13.25 -10.91
CA ALA A 90 -3.89 12.54 -11.88
C ALA A 90 -5.29 13.16 -12.11
N HIS A 91 -5.37 14.44 -12.40
CA HIS A 91 -6.65 15.13 -12.63
C HIS A 91 -6.82 15.74 -14.01
N ASP A 92 -5.73 16.18 -14.68
CA ASP A 92 -5.74 16.70 -16.05
C ASP A 92 -5.21 15.71 -17.08
N GLY A 93 -5.07 14.49 -16.70
CA GLY A 93 -4.34 13.43 -17.40
C GLY A 93 -3.18 12.94 -16.54
N LEU A 94 -2.68 11.78 -16.87
CA LEU A 94 -1.50 11.21 -16.20
C LEU A 94 -0.23 11.83 -16.80
N SER A 95 0.76 12.06 -15.94
CA SER A 95 1.98 12.82 -16.31
C SER A 95 2.86 12.09 -17.34
N TYR A 96 2.80 10.76 -17.36
CA TYR A 96 3.56 9.97 -18.31
C TYR A 96 2.72 9.59 -19.52
N SER A 97 3.27 9.85 -20.72
CA SER A 97 2.55 9.50 -21.96
C SER A 97 2.39 7.96 -22.08
N PRO A 98 1.29 7.47 -22.66
CA PRO A 98 1.08 6.05 -22.88
C PRO A 98 2.27 5.35 -23.54
N GLU A 99 2.89 5.98 -24.54
CA GLU A 99 4.00 5.45 -25.31
C GLU A 99 5.27 5.25 -24.46
N SER A 100 5.41 5.98 -23.34
CA SER A 100 6.56 5.88 -22.44
C SER A 100 6.48 4.69 -21.48
N LEU A 101 5.30 4.12 -21.25
CA LEU A 101 5.08 3.09 -20.25
C LEU A 101 5.85 1.80 -20.53
N GLU A 102 5.91 1.38 -21.80
CA GLU A 102 6.67 0.19 -22.18
C GLU A 102 8.19 0.38 -21.94
N GLU A 103 8.70 1.60 -22.09
CA GLU A 103 10.10 1.91 -21.77
C GLU A 103 10.36 1.81 -20.26
N PHE A 104 9.44 2.31 -19.41
CA PHE A 104 9.55 2.15 -17.97
C PHE A 104 9.51 0.69 -17.55
N GLN A 105 8.62 -0.10 -18.13
CA GLN A 105 8.57 -1.54 -17.87
C GLN A 105 9.89 -2.23 -18.24
N LYS A 106 10.46 -1.92 -19.40
CA LYS A 106 11.77 -2.44 -19.85
C LYS A 106 12.94 -2.01 -18.94
N LYS A 107 12.85 -0.82 -18.34
CA LYS A 107 13.82 -0.33 -17.34
C LYS A 107 13.69 -1.02 -15.98
N GLY A 108 12.65 -1.84 -15.76
CA GLY A 108 12.44 -2.59 -14.52
C GLY A 108 11.51 -1.94 -13.52
N PHE A 109 10.77 -0.88 -13.89
CA PHE A 109 9.68 -0.38 -13.05
C PHE A 109 8.54 -1.39 -12.99
N VAL A 110 8.04 -1.65 -11.78
CA VAL A 110 7.07 -2.72 -11.53
C VAL A 110 5.62 -2.34 -11.77
N GLY A 111 5.31 -1.07 -11.96
CA GLY A 111 3.96 -0.57 -12.20
C GLY A 111 3.79 0.91 -11.89
N TYR A 112 2.56 1.38 -11.97
CA TYR A 112 2.20 2.79 -11.85
C TYR A 112 1.49 3.06 -10.51
N LYS A 113 2.02 3.97 -9.69
CA LYS A 113 1.33 4.58 -8.56
C LYS A 113 0.53 5.78 -9.07
N ILE A 114 -0.79 5.70 -8.94
CA ILE A 114 -1.69 6.79 -9.31
C ILE A 114 -2.38 7.31 -8.05
N TRP A 115 -2.33 8.61 -7.81
CA TRP A 115 -3.01 9.25 -6.70
C TRP A 115 -4.11 10.18 -7.20
N SER A 116 -5.36 9.81 -6.94
CA SER A 116 -6.58 10.51 -7.36
C SER A 116 -7.54 10.67 -6.17
N GLY A 117 -7.06 11.29 -5.09
CA GLY A 117 -7.88 11.58 -3.92
C GLY A 117 -8.40 13.02 -3.91
N PRO A 118 -9.33 13.38 -2.99
CA PRO A 118 -9.83 14.74 -2.82
C PRO A 118 -8.73 15.75 -2.54
N TRP A 119 -7.65 15.31 -1.89
CA TRP A 119 -6.50 16.15 -1.59
C TRP A 119 -5.87 16.78 -2.83
N SER A 120 -5.74 16.01 -3.94
CA SER A 120 -5.22 16.57 -5.20
C SER A 120 -6.10 17.69 -5.75
N ARG A 121 -7.42 17.58 -5.55
CA ARG A 121 -8.38 18.60 -6.00
C ARG A 121 -8.40 19.85 -5.13
N THR A 122 -8.15 19.70 -3.81
CA THR A 122 -8.09 20.86 -2.89
C THR A 122 -6.79 21.63 -3.02
N LEU A 123 -5.68 20.95 -3.35
CA LEU A 123 -4.37 21.58 -3.53
C LEU A 123 -4.26 22.34 -4.85
N GLU A 124 -4.97 21.90 -5.88
CA GLU A 124 -4.96 22.51 -7.17
C GLU A 124 -6.35 23.12 -7.43
N LYS A 125 -6.44 24.45 -7.34
CA LYS A 125 -7.67 25.17 -7.68
C LYS A 125 -8.03 24.83 -9.11
N LYS A 126 -9.10 24.08 -9.28
CA LYS A 126 -9.65 23.76 -10.59
C LYS A 126 -10.89 24.55 -10.83
N GLU A 127 -10.78 25.39 -11.79
CA GLU A 127 -11.92 26.15 -12.30
C GLU A 127 -12.67 25.33 -13.36
N ASP A 128 -11.96 24.48 -14.10
CA ASP A 128 -12.54 23.68 -15.17
C ASP A 128 -11.91 22.28 -15.24
N GLY A 129 -12.71 21.26 -15.42
CA GLY A 129 -12.26 19.89 -15.67
C GLY A 129 -12.99 18.83 -14.85
N TYR A 130 -12.84 17.57 -15.26
CA TYR A 130 -13.39 16.42 -14.60
C TYR A 130 -12.31 15.77 -13.72
N PRO A 131 -12.39 15.89 -12.38
CA PRO A 131 -11.26 15.58 -11.49
C PRO A 131 -11.18 14.11 -11.06
N TYR A 132 -12.03 13.24 -11.57
CA TYR A 132 -12.12 11.84 -11.15
C TYR A 132 -11.24 10.93 -11.99
N ILE A 133 -10.94 9.75 -11.47
CA ILE A 133 -9.99 8.82 -12.09
C ILE A 133 -10.48 8.27 -13.46
N ASP A 134 -11.78 8.25 -13.70
CA ASP A 134 -12.38 7.88 -14.99
C ASP A 134 -12.42 9.04 -16.00
N ASN A 135 -11.63 10.11 -15.78
CA ASN A 135 -11.48 11.19 -16.75
C ASN A 135 -11.06 10.62 -18.10
N PRO A 136 -11.76 10.98 -19.20
CA PRO A 136 -11.40 10.55 -20.55
C PRO A 136 -9.94 10.79 -20.94
N ALA A 137 -9.28 11.79 -20.35
CA ALA A 137 -7.85 12.05 -20.57
C ALA A 137 -6.94 10.91 -20.08
N HIS A 138 -7.42 10.03 -19.18
CA HIS A 138 -6.66 8.87 -18.65
C HIS A 138 -6.80 7.62 -19.53
N GLU A 139 -7.78 7.60 -20.42
CA GLU A 139 -8.17 6.41 -21.18
C GLU A 139 -7.02 5.77 -21.95
N ALA A 140 -6.26 6.57 -22.68
CA ALA A 140 -5.13 6.08 -23.46
C ALA A 140 -4.07 5.42 -22.57
N THR A 141 -3.85 5.96 -21.35
CA THR A 141 -2.89 5.42 -20.39
C THR A 141 -3.38 4.08 -19.83
N PHE A 142 -4.65 3.99 -19.41
CA PHE A 142 -5.19 2.72 -18.90
C PHE A 142 -5.24 1.64 -19.98
N SER A 143 -5.61 1.99 -21.20
CA SER A 143 -5.59 1.07 -22.34
C SER A 143 -4.18 0.55 -22.64
N GLU A 144 -3.18 1.40 -22.57
CA GLU A 144 -1.78 1.00 -22.80
C GLU A 144 -1.27 0.14 -21.64
N MET A 145 -1.55 0.50 -20.37
CA MET A 145 -1.21 -0.32 -19.21
C MET A 145 -1.80 -1.73 -19.33
N GLU A 146 -3.07 -1.83 -19.71
CA GLU A 146 -3.75 -3.10 -19.95
C GLU A 146 -3.08 -3.90 -21.08
N ARG A 147 -2.82 -3.26 -22.20
CA ARG A 147 -2.19 -3.88 -23.40
C ARG A 147 -0.82 -4.48 -23.12
N ILE A 148 0.03 -3.79 -22.35
CA ILE A 148 1.41 -4.24 -22.06
C ILE A 148 1.52 -5.02 -20.75
N GLY A 149 0.42 -5.14 -19.97
CA GLY A 149 0.45 -5.76 -18.64
C GLY A 149 1.21 -4.94 -17.60
N PHE A 150 1.25 -3.61 -17.74
CA PHE A 150 1.85 -2.72 -16.75
C PHE A 150 0.84 -2.40 -15.66
N ILE A 151 1.01 -2.98 -14.49
CA ILE A 151 -0.01 -2.95 -13.43
C ILE A 151 -0.21 -1.57 -12.80
N GLY A 152 -1.41 -1.31 -12.29
CA GLY A 152 -1.65 -0.26 -11.31
C GLY A 152 -1.05 -0.70 -9.96
N ALA A 153 0.22 -0.36 -9.72
CA ALA A 153 0.99 -0.86 -8.57
C ALA A 153 0.44 -0.40 -7.22
N SER A 154 -0.18 0.77 -7.19
CA SER A 154 -0.97 1.29 -6.07
C SER A 154 -1.84 2.43 -6.60
N VAL A 155 -3.14 2.23 -6.63
CA VAL A 155 -4.09 3.25 -7.12
C VAL A 155 -4.87 3.81 -5.93
N HIS A 156 -4.58 5.04 -5.57
CA HIS A 156 -5.26 5.75 -4.49
C HIS A 156 -6.43 6.55 -5.08
N VAL A 157 -7.64 6.21 -4.71
CA VAL A 157 -8.84 6.77 -5.36
C VAL A 157 -9.59 7.76 -4.50
N ALA A 158 -9.73 7.53 -3.23
CA ALA A 158 -10.49 8.38 -2.32
C ALA A 158 -9.70 8.64 -1.04
N ASP A 159 -10.26 9.42 -0.13
CA ASP A 159 -9.77 9.56 1.23
C ASP A 159 -10.80 9.02 2.23
N PRO A 160 -10.41 8.70 3.46
CA PRO A 160 -11.31 8.11 4.44
C PRO A 160 -12.61 8.91 4.61
N ASN A 161 -13.70 8.21 4.67
CA ASN A 161 -15.03 8.76 4.87
C ASN A 161 -15.70 8.06 6.05
N GLY A 162 -16.46 8.78 6.83
CA GLY A 162 -17.35 8.21 7.80
C GLY A 162 -17.11 8.61 9.25
N PRO A 163 -17.58 7.80 10.24
CA PRO A 163 -17.54 8.14 11.65
C PRO A 163 -16.15 7.94 12.25
N PHE A 164 -15.14 8.52 11.63
CA PHE A 164 -13.75 8.43 12.09
C PHE A 164 -13.43 9.37 13.25
N GLY A 165 -14.42 9.78 14.00
CA GLY A 165 -14.26 10.68 15.14
C GLY A 165 -14.02 12.12 14.68
N GLU A 166 -12.79 12.53 14.58
CA GLU A 166 -12.45 13.89 14.16
C GLU A 166 -12.31 13.97 12.63
N ARG A 167 -12.98 14.91 12.01
CA ARG A 167 -12.82 15.21 10.59
C ARG A 167 -11.47 15.83 10.35
N THR A 168 -10.72 15.27 9.42
CA THR A 168 -9.50 15.89 8.90
C THR A 168 -9.84 16.85 7.74
N ALA A 169 -8.90 17.73 7.38
CA ALA A 169 -9.12 18.69 6.30
C ALA A 169 -9.35 18.04 4.92
N TRP A 170 -8.96 16.77 4.76
CA TRP A 170 -9.11 16.00 3.52
C TRP A 170 -10.21 14.94 3.57
N LEU A 171 -10.97 14.89 4.66
CA LEU A 171 -12.08 13.96 4.74
C LEU A 171 -13.13 14.37 3.72
N ALA A 172 -13.36 13.49 2.75
CA ALA A 172 -14.39 13.70 1.77
C ALA A 172 -15.77 13.72 2.43
N ASP A 173 -16.67 14.57 1.95
CA ASP A 173 -18.07 14.37 2.26
C ASP A 173 -18.55 13.02 1.62
N PRO A 174 -19.64 12.43 2.13
CA PRO A 174 -20.11 11.13 1.64
C PRO A 174 -20.43 11.10 0.15
N ILE A 175 -20.97 12.18 -0.40
CA ILE A 175 -21.33 12.26 -1.82
C ILE A 175 -20.07 12.20 -2.67
N GLU A 176 -19.08 13.00 -2.30
CA GLU A 176 -17.80 13.08 -2.98
C GLU A 176 -17.04 11.75 -2.93
N TYR A 177 -17.00 11.11 -1.77
CA TYR A 177 -16.39 9.80 -1.59
C TYR A 177 -17.00 8.76 -2.53
N TRP A 178 -18.33 8.62 -2.54
CA TRP A 178 -18.99 7.64 -3.39
C TRP A 178 -18.89 7.98 -4.87
N THR A 179 -18.81 9.25 -5.24
CA THR A 179 -18.52 9.68 -6.61
C THR A 179 -17.16 9.16 -7.07
N GLN A 180 -16.14 9.25 -6.25
CA GLN A 180 -14.80 8.73 -6.56
C GLN A 180 -14.78 7.20 -6.65
N ILE A 181 -15.44 6.50 -5.73
CA ILE A 181 -15.56 5.03 -5.77
C ILE A 181 -16.29 4.58 -7.04
N ASN A 182 -17.35 5.28 -7.45
CA ASN A 182 -18.06 4.97 -8.69
C ASN A 182 -17.20 5.25 -9.93
N ALA A 183 -16.45 6.35 -9.95
CA ALA A 183 -15.49 6.63 -11.02
C ALA A 183 -14.43 5.52 -11.14
N TRP A 184 -13.97 4.98 -10.01
CA TRP A 184 -13.04 3.86 -10.00
C TRP A 184 -13.69 2.58 -10.57
N ARG A 185 -14.94 2.29 -10.22
CA ARG A 185 -15.67 1.18 -10.83
C ARG A 185 -15.77 1.30 -12.34
N ASN A 186 -16.02 2.50 -12.87
CA ASN A 186 -16.08 2.75 -14.31
C ASN A 186 -14.76 2.36 -15.00
N VAL A 187 -13.62 2.68 -14.40
CA VAL A 187 -12.30 2.26 -14.92
C VAL A 187 -12.16 0.74 -14.92
N LEU A 188 -12.50 0.08 -13.80
CA LEU A 188 -12.40 -1.38 -13.67
C LEU A 188 -13.31 -2.13 -14.66
N GLU A 189 -14.52 -1.61 -14.91
CA GLU A 189 -15.46 -2.17 -15.89
C GLU A 189 -14.94 -2.03 -17.32
N LYS A 190 -14.30 -0.90 -17.61
CA LYS A 190 -13.81 -0.58 -18.95
C LYS A 190 -12.49 -1.29 -19.29
N HIS A 191 -11.67 -1.59 -18.28
CA HIS A 191 -10.37 -2.23 -18.43
C HIS A 191 -10.29 -3.54 -17.63
N PRO A 192 -11.01 -4.60 -18.04
CA PRO A 192 -11.14 -5.83 -17.26
C PRO A 192 -9.83 -6.64 -17.15
N GLU A 193 -8.89 -6.45 -18.07
CA GLU A 193 -7.57 -7.11 -18.05
C GLU A 193 -6.50 -6.28 -17.33
N LEU A 194 -6.78 -5.02 -17.00
CA LEU A 194 -5.87 -4.17 -16.25
C LEU A 194 -5.79 -4.64 -14.80
N VAL A 195 -4.70 -5.28 -14.43
CA VAL A 195 -4.44 -5.69 -13.04
C VAL A 195 -4.09 -4.48 -12.19
N VAL A 196 -4.79 -4.33 -11.08
CA VAL A 196 -4.59 -3.20 -10.16
C VAL A 196 -4.52 -3.66 -8.70
N VAL A 197 -3.72 -2.93 -7.92
CA VAL A 197 -3.75 -2.95 -6.46
C VAL A 197 -4.27 -1.60 -6.00
N THR A 198 -5.47 -1.58 -5.44
CA THR A 198 -6.02 -0.33 -4.91
C THR A 198 -5.52 -0.08 -3.51
N ALA A 199 -4.98 1.12 -3.31
CA ALA A 199 -4.44 1.55 -2.03
C ALA A 199 -5.51 1.56 -0.93
N HIS A 200 -5.08 1.23 0.28
CA HIS A 200 -5.88 1.39 1.51
C HIS A 200 -7.21 0.63 1.49
N GLY A 201 -7.31 -0.46 0.72
CA GLY A 201 -8.57 -1.18 0.54
C GLY A 201 -9.73 -0.28 0.07
N ASN A 202 -9.46 0.73 -0.76
CA ASN A 202 -10.40 1.80 -1.14
C ASN A 202 -10.98 2.57 0.05
N TRP A 203 -10.31 2.55 1.22
CA TRP A 203 -10.85 3.03 2.49
C TRP A 203 -12.15 2.34 2.94
N LEU A 204 -12.51 1.22 2.31
CA LEU A 204 -13.70 0.43 2.63
C LEU A 204 -13.49 -0.54 3.81
N LEU A 205 -12.24 -0.69 4.29
CA LEU A 205 -11.89 -1.46 5.48
C LEU A 205 -12.00 -0.67 6.79
N CYS A 206 -12.56 0.54 6.73
CA CYS A 206 -12.62 1.46 7.86
C CYS A 206 -14.00 1.54 8.52
N GLN A 207 -14.99 0.82 7.99
CA GLN A 207 -16.37 0.76 8.50
C GLN A 207 -17.01 -0.58 8.17
N ASP A 208 -17.73 -1.18 9.11
CA ASP A 208 -18.45 -2.45 8.87
C ASP A 208 -19.41 -2.38 7.68
N ALA A 209 -20.17 -1.31 7.57
CA ALA A 209 -21.13 -1.12 6.48
C ALA A 209 -20.47 -1.05 5.07
N GLN A 210 -19.17 -0.81 5.01
CA GLN A 210 -18.44 -0.70 3.75
C GLN A 210 -17.71 -1.99 3.36
N ILE A 211 -17.44 -2.88 4.30
CA ILE A 211 -16.75 -4.15 4.02
C ILE A 211 -17.56 -5.02 3.04
N ASP A 212 -18.87 -5.05 3.17
CA ASP A 212 -19.72 -5.81 2.24
C ASP A 212 -19.72 -5.23 0.82
N TYR A 213 -19.57 -3.91 0.71
CA TYR A 213 -19.38 -3.28 -0.58
C TYR A 213 -18.03 -3.66 -1.20
N LEU A 214 -16.96 -3.72 -0.39
CA LEU A 214 -15.65 -4.19 -0.85
C LEU A 214 -15.69 -5.66 -1.30
N ARG A 215 -16.40 -6.54 -0.58
CA ARG A 215 -16.67 -7.92 -1.03
C ARG A 215 -17.33 -7.94 -2.41
N ASN A 216 -18.34 -7.11 -2.61
CA ASN A 216 -19.00 -6.99 -3.91
C ASN A 216 -18.03 -6.52 -5.00
N MET A 217 -17.19 -5.52 -4.74
CA MET A 217 -16.19 -5.06 -5.71
C MET A 217 -15.21 -6.17 -6.08
N LEU A 218 -14.65 -6.87 -5.10
CA LEU A 218 -13.70 -7.96 -5.33
C LEU A 218 -14.33 -9.15 -6.08
N ALA A 219 -15.60 -9.44 -5.83
CA ALA A 219 -16.35 -10.47 -6.54
C ALA A 219 -16.68 -10.07 -7.99
N THR A 220 -16.95 -8.78 -8.22
CA THR A 220 -17.32 -8.25 -9.53
C THR A 220 -16.09 -8.07 -10.44
N PHE A 221 -14.97 -7.63 -9.88
CA PHE A 221 -13.77 -7.26 -10.62
C PHE A 221 -12.60 -8.22 -10.34
N PRO A 222 -12.40 -9.24 -11.19
CA PRO A 222 -11.31 -10.20 -11.00
C PRO A 222 -9.91 -9.58 -11.11
N ASN A 223 -9.77 -8.45 -11.75
CA ASN A 223 -8.54 -7.67 -11.89
C ASN A 223 -8.21 -6.78 -10.67
N LEU A 224 -9.17 -6.57 -9.74
CA LEU A 224 -8.99 -5.76 -8.55
C LEU A 224 -8.28 -6.54 -7.45
N ASN A 225 -7.23 -5.99 -6.88
CA ASN A 225 -6.60 -6.37 -5.63
C ASN A 225 -6.50 -5.15 -4.71
N ILE A 226 -6.22 -5.35 -3.44
CA ILE A 226 -6.12 -4.28 -2.46
C ILE A 226 -4.85 -4.40 -1.62
N ASP A 227 -4.33 -3.28 -1.13
CA ASP A 227 -3.33 -3.27 -0.06
C ASP A 227 -3.93 -2.84 1.29
N LEU A 228 -3.18 -3.10 2.37
CA LEU A 228 -3.55 -2.76 3.74
C LEU A 228 -2.92 -1.45 4.23
N ALA A 229 -2.18 -0.76 3.37
CA ALA A 229 -1.44 0.43 3.73
C ALA A 229 -2.34 1.47 4.44
N ALA A 230 -1.84 2.05 5.51
CA ALA A 230 -2.52 3.06 6.32
C ALA A 230 -3.93 2.71 6.83
N THR A 231 -4.37 1.43 6.75
CA THR A 231 -5.70 1.03 7.25
C THR A 231 -5.71 0.56 8.71
N PHE A 232 -4.57 0.07 9.21
CA PHE A 232 -4.44 -0.51 10.56
C PHE A 232 -4.95 0.40 11.68
N GLN A 233 -4.81 1.70 11.53
CA GLN A 233 -5.27 2.70 12.49
C GLN A 233 -6.79 2.78 12.62
N TYR A 234 -7.54 2.27 11.65
CA TYR A 234 -9.00 2.30 11.62
C TYR A 234 -9.65 0.98 12.05
N TYR A 235 -8.88 -0.08 12.27
CA TYR A 235 -9.44 -1.39 12.63
C TYR A 235 -10.18 -1.40 13.96
N HIS A 236 -9.95 -0.43 14.84
CA HIS A 236 -10.73 -0.24 16.07
C HIS A 236 -12.18 0.18 15.80
N LEU A 237 -12.50 0.66 14.60
CA LEU A 237 -13.85 1.11 14.19
C LEU A 237 -14.68 -0.02 13.58
N VAL A 238 -14.07 -1.16 13.32
CA VAL A 238 -14.66 -2.29 12.61
C VAL A 238 -14.84 -3.47 13.56
N ASN A 239 -15.93 -4.21 13.40
CA ASN A 239 -16.09 -5.46 14.13
C ASN A 239 -14.95 -6.42 13.75
N ARG A 240 -14.21 -6.89 14.76
CA ARG A 240 -13.04 -7.75 14.57
C ARG A 240 -13.34 -9.01 13.77
N GLU A 241 -14.45 -9.69 14.09
CA GLU A 241 -14.77 -10.96 13.43
C GLU A 241 -15.19 -10.74 11.97
N ASN A 242 -15.86 -9.64 11.66
CA ASN A 242 -16.18 -9.26 10.29
C ASN A 242 -14.90 -8.98 9.49
N LEU A 243 -13.99 -8.19 10.04
CA LEU A 243 -12.71 -7.89 9.40
C LEU A 243 -11.84 -9.15 9.22
N ARG A 244 -11.75 -9.98 10.26
CA ARG A 244 -11.01 -11.24 10.22
C ARG A 244 -11.57 -12.19 9.15
N SER A 245 -12.89 -12.35 9.11
CA SER A 245 -13.57 -13.16 8.10
C SER A 245 -13.29 -12.66 6.69
N PHE A 246 -13.37 -11.35 6.47
CA PHE A 246 -13.03 -10.72 5.20
C PHE A 246 -11.58 -11.02 4.78
N MET A 247 -10.60 -10.86 5.68
CA MET A 247 -9.19 -11.12 5.38
C MET A 247 -8.93 -12.58 4.99
N ILE A 248 -9.63 -13.53 5.61
CA ILE A 248 -9.52 -14.96 5.30
C ILE A 248 -10.18 -15.27 3.95
N GLU A 249 -11.40 -14.78 3.76
CA GLU A 249 -12.19 -15.01 2.54
C GLU A 249 -11.49 -14.49 1.29
N TRP A 250 -10.87 -13.30 1.39
CA TRP A 250 -10.24 -12.59 0.26
C TRP A 250 -8.72 -12.62 0.30
N ALA A 251 -8.13 -13.54 1.06
CA ALA A 251 -6.68 -13.62 1.26
C ALA A 251 -5.87 -13.58 -0.05
N ASP A 252 -6.40 -14.15 -1.15
CA ASP A 252 -5.73 -14.18 -2.46
C ASP A 252 -5.74 -12.83 -3.21
N ARG A 253 -6.44 -11.84 -2.66
CA ARG A 253 -6.62 -10.52 -3.30
C ARG A 253 -6.03 -9.38 -2.45
N ILE A 254 -5.38 -9.71 -1.35
CA ILE A 254 -4.84 -8.75 -0.38
C ILE A 254 -3.32 -8.82 -0.38
N VAL A 255 -2.65 -7.69 -0.42
CA VAL A 255 -1.20 -7.58 -0.24
C VAL A 255 -0.87 -6.69 0.96
N PHE A 256 0.28 -6.93 1.58
CA PHE A 256 0.77 -6.13 2.68
C PHE A 256 1.38 -4.83 2.15
N GLY A 257 1.01 -3.72 2.75
CA GLY A 257 1.57 -2.40 2.51
C GLY A 257 1.46 -1.53 3.75
N THR A 258 2.27 -0.48 3.86
CA THR A 258 2.30 0.40 5.04
C THR A 258 1.99 1.85 4.75
N ASP A 259 2.30 2.37 3.59
CA ASP A 259 2.28 3.80 3.24
C ASP A 259 3.31 4.61 4.06
N ILE A 260 4.40 3.95 4.48
CA ILE A 260 5.47 4.63 5.19
C ILE A 260 6.25 5.51 4.22
N GLY A 261 6.41 6.78 4.61
CA GLY A 261 7.15 7.77 3.85
C GLY A 261 8.65 7.75 4.10
N LYS A 262 9.31 8.80 3.63
CA LYS A 262 10.75 9.04 3.79
C LYS A 262 11.17 8.93 5.26
N VAL A 263 12.35 8.36 5.47
CA VAL A 263 12.98 8.20 6.79
C VAL A 263 14.32 8.92 6.75
N GLU A 264 14.47 9.97 7.54
CA GLU A 264 15.62 10.88 7.44
C GLU A 264 16.66 10.72 8.57
N ASN A 265 16.24 10.18 9.72
CA ASN A 265 17.07 10.11 10.92
C ASN A 265 16.80 8.86 11.78
N LYS A 266 17.60 8.68 12.82
CA LYS A 266 17.52 7.49 13.69
C LYS A 266 16.25 7.40 14.53
N GLU A 267 15.69 8.54 14.95
CA GLU A 267 14.43 8.56 15.67
C GLU A 267 13.31 8.04 14.79
N GLU A 268 13.29 8.43 13.53
CA GLU A 268 12.32 7.95 12.54
C GLU A 268 12.50 6.47 12.23
N ILE A 269 13.72 5.94 12.15
CA ILE A 269 13.97 4.51 12.01
C ILE A 269 13.27 3.74 13.13
N SER A 270 13.43 4.16 14.37
CA SER A 270 12.79 3.53 15.53
C SER A 270 11.27 3.62 15.46
N LEU A 271 10.73 4.79 15.08
CA LEU A 271 9.29 5.01 14.91
C LEU A 271 8.70 4.09 13.82
N ARG A 272 9.37 3.99 12.67
CA ARG A 272 8.90 3.15 11.56
C ARG A 272 9.00 1.67 11.88
N ALA A 273 10.07 1.23 12.53
CA ALA A 273 10.17 -0.15 13.01
C ALA A 273 9.07 -0.49 14.02
N ASP A 274 8.69 0.44 14.91
CA ASP A 274 7.53 0.27 15.81
C ASP A 274 6.20 0.14 15.02
N GLN A 275 6.02 0.95 13.98
CA GLN A 275 4.83 0.88 13.12
C GLN A 275 4.73 -0.48 12.40
N TYR A 276 5.82 -0.98 11.81
CA TYR A 276 5.86 -2.33 11.23
C TYR A 276 5.56 -3.40 12.28
N THR A 277 6.18 -3.31 13.46
CA THR A 277 5.95 -4.25 14.55
C THR A 277 4.49 -4.31 14.94
N LYS A 278 3.81 -3.16 15.07
CA LYS A 278 2.38 -3.08 15.38
C LYS A 278 1.51 -3.66 14.26
N ALA A 279 1.82 -3.38 13.01
CA ALA A 279 1.09 -3.95 11.88
C ALA A 279 1.15 -5.49 11.89
N PHE A 280 2.34 -6.06 12.06
CA PHE A 280 2.49 -7.51 12.14
C PHE A 280 1.84 -8.10 13.39
N GLN A 281 1.96 -7.46 14.55
CA GLN A 281 1.28 -7.91 15.76
C GLN A 281 -0.25 -7.92 15.59
N ILE A 282 -0.82 -6.92 14.91
CA ILE A 282 -2.26 -6.87 14.58
C ILE A 282 -2.66 -8.05 13.69
N LEU A 283 -1.87 -8.40 12.71
CA LEU A 283 -2.19 -9.49 11.79
C LEU A 283 -1.97 -10.88 12.41
N GLU A 284 -0.91 -11.05 13.20
CA GLU A 284 -0.41 -12.35 13.67
C GLU A 284 -0.97 -12.80 15.03
N THR A 285 -1.55 -11.92 15.84
CA THR A 285 -1.98 -12.25 17.20
C THR A 285 -3.41 -11.81 17.48
N ASP A 286 -3.98 -12.32 18.57
CA ASP A 286 -5.26 -11.86 19.16
C ASP A 286 -5.09 -10.75 20.19
N LYS A 287 -3.86 -10.31 20.45
CA LYS A 287 -3.53 -9.36 21.52
C LYS A 287 -4.00 -7.94 21.18
N ILE A 288 -4.22 -7.15 22.25
CA ILE A 288 -4.49 -5.74 22.09
C ILE A 288 -3.19 -4.99 21.82
N VAL A 289 -3.14 -4.29 20.70
CA VAL A 289 -2.04 -3.42 20.32
C VAL A 289 -2.34 -1.99 20.75
N ASN A 290 -1.54 -1.46 21.66
CA ASN A 290 -1.71 -0.11 22.19
C ASN A 290 -1.14 0.93 21.22
N GLY A 291 -1.86 2.06 21.09
CA GLY A 291 -1.41 3.20 20.32
C GLY A 291 -1.53 3.03 18.80
N GLY A 292 -2.25 2.01 18.31
CA GLY A 292 -2.49 1.80 16.89
C GLY A 292 -1.26 1.95 16.00
N PHE A 293 -1.45 2.00 14.70
CA PHE A 293 -0.35 2.13 13.74
C PHE A 293 0.32 3.52 13.77
N PHE A 294 -0.47 4.59 13.93
CA PHE A 294 0.00 5.98 14.00
C PHE A 294 -0.18 6.63 15.39
N GLY A 295 -0.18 5.86 16.47
CA GLY A 295 -0.40 6.38 17.82
C GLY A 295 -1.88 6.59 18.20
N GLY A 296 -2.79 5.98 17.45
CA GLY A 296 -4.24 6.06 17.65
C GLY A 296 -4.79 5.13 18.73
N PRO A 297 -6.10 4.87 18.75
CA PRO A 297 -6.76 3.96 19.67
C PRO A 297 -6.20 2.54 19.65
N LYS A 298 -6.55 1.77 20.69
CA LYS A 298 -6.17 0.35 20.78
C LYS A 298 -6.85 -0.46 19.68
N VAL A 299 -6.11 -1.41 19.11
CA VAL A 299 -6.60 -2.33 18.09
C VAL A 299 -6.51 -3.76 18.63
N GLN A 300 -7.59 -4.52 18.56
CA GLN A 300 -7.58 -5.96 18.79
C GLN A 300 -6.98 -6.68 17.58
N GLY A 301 -5.98 -7.51 17.80
CA GLY A 301 -5.33 -8.29 16.73
C GLY A 301 -6.26 -9.32 16.09
N LEU A 302 -5.96 -9.68 14.87
CA LEU A 302 -6.80 -10.51 14.00
C LEU A 302 -6.48 -12.01 14.10
N GLU A 303 -5.27 -12.37 14.54
CA GLU A 303 -4.81 -13.76 14.62
C GLU A 303 -5.11 -14.55 13.33
N LEU A 304 -4.58 -14.06 12.22
CA LEU A 304 -4.81 -14.68 10.92
C LEU A 304 -4.05 -16.01 10.82
N PRO A 305 -4.64 -17.02 10.17
CA PRO A 305 -3.94 -18.28 9.90
C PRO A 305 -2.66 -18.11 9.10
N GLN A 306 -1.67 -18.96 9.29
CA GLN A 306 -0.39 -18.90 8.61
C GLN A 306 -0.53 -18.84 7.08
N GLU A 307 -1.39 -19.68 6.51
CA GLU A 307 -1.62 -19.72 5.06
C GLU A 307 -2.20 -18.40 4.50
N VAL A 308 -2.98 -17.66 5.31
CA VAL A 308 -3.50 -16.34 4.98
C VAL A 308 -2.38 -15.30 5.07
N LEU A 309 -1.57 -15.36 6.12
CA LEU A 309 -0.41 -14.48 6.28
C LEU A 309 0.60 -14.64 5.14
N GLU A 310 0.90 -15.88 4.73
CA GLU A 310 1.79 -16.14 3.59
C GLU A 310 1.28 -15.52 2.28
N LYS A 311 -0.03 -15.58 2.04
CA LYS A 311 -0.66 -14.95 0.87
C LYS A 311 -0.51 -13.42 0.93
N ILE A 312 -0.86 -12.82 2.05
CA ILE A 312 -0.82 -11.36 2.25
C ILE A 312 0.63 -10.84 2.22
N TYR A 313 1.56 -11.55 2.85
CA TYR A 313 2.92 -11.07 3.04
C TYR A 313 3.80 -11.15 1.78
N TYR A 314 3.67 -12.22 0.97
CA TYR A 314 4.56 -12.37 -0.17
C TYR A 314 3.97 -13.10 -1.39
N LYS A 315 3.08 -14.10 -1.22
CA LYS A 315 2.62 -14.91 -2.36
C LYS A 315 1.86 -14.07 -3.39
N ASN A 316 0.95 -13.20 -2.92
CA ASN A 316 0.22 -12.30 -3.80
C ASN A 316 1.14 -11.25 -4.42
N ALA A 317 2.11 -10.73 -3.67
CA ALA A 317 3.10 -9.81 -4.22
C ALA A 317 3.91 -10.47 -5.34
N MET A 318 4.32 -11.74 -5.19
CA MET A 318 5.00 -12.50 -6.25
C MET A 318 4.13 -12.72 -7.49
N ARG A 319 2.82 -12.86 -7.32
CA ARG A 319 1.88 -13.04 -8.43
C ARG A 319 1.62 -11.74 -9.19
N LEU A 320 1.53 -10.64 -8.44
CA LEU A 320 1.06 -9.34 -8.99
C LEU A 320 2.21 -8.48 -9.52
N TYR A 321 3.31 -8.39 -8.79
CA TYR A 321 4.38 -7.45 -9.10
C TYR A 321 5.53 -8.15 -9.84
N PRO A 322 5.91 -7.64 -11.02
CA PRO A 322 7.09 -8.13 -11.73
C PRO A 322 8.33 -8.13 -10.84
N HIS A 323 9.21 -9.07 -11.07
CA HIS A 323 10.51 -9.22 -10.39
C HIS A 323 10.47 -9.59 -8.91
N VAL A 324 9.33 -9.55 -8.19
CA VAL A 324 9.26 -9.88 -6.75
C VAL A 324 9.74 -11.31 -6.51
N LYS A 325 9.21 -12.30 -7.24
CA LYS A 325 9.63 -13.71 -7.07
C LYS A 325 11.12 -13.89 -7.33
N GLU A 326 11.61 -13.38 -8.46
CA GLU A 326 13.04 -13.45 -8.83
C GLU A 326 13.92 -12.82 -7.76
N ARG A 327 13.50 -11.68 -7.22
CA ARG A 327 14.24 -10.94 -6.20
C ARG A 327 14.31 -11.71 -4.87
N LEU A 328 13.19 -12.27 -4.42
CA LEU A 328 13.17 -13.10 -3.22
C LEU A 328 14.08 -14.33 -3.36
N VAL A 329 14.07 -15.00 -4.51
CA VAL A 329 14.97 -16.12 -4.78
C VAL A 329 16.45 -15.68 -4.75
N LYS A 330 16.80 -14.56 -5.38
CA LYS A 330 18.17 -13.99 -5.33
C LYS A 330 18.62 -13.64 -3.90
N LEU A 331 17.69 -13.23 -3.05
CA LEU A 331 17.94 -12.95 -1.64
C LEU A 331 18.04 -14.20 -0.76
N GLY A 332 17.85 -15.40 -1.35
CA GLY A 332 17.99 -16.69 -0.67
C GLY A 332 16.71 -17.26 -0.06
N TYR A 333 15.54 -16.65 -0.34
CA TYR A 333 14.27 -17.17 0.17
C TYR A 333 13.79 -18.38 -0.64
N ASN A 334 13.34 -19.40 0.07
CA ASN A 334 12.66 -20.56 -0.53
C ASN A 334 11.15 -20.25 -0.64
N VAL A 335 10.74 -19.67 -1.76
CA VAL A 335 9.35 -19.21 -1.96
C VAL A 335 8.52 -20.15 -2.84
N GLY A 336 9.02 -21.34 -3.10
CA GLY A 336 8.34 -22.33 -3.92
C GLY A 336 8.37 -22.02 -5.43
N SER A 337 8.14 -23.04 -6.23
CA SER A 337 8.07 -22.92 -7.70
C SER A 337 6.75 -22.28 -8.16
#